data_3c2ca823057d37fe8235a60cb6a95b11
#
_entry.id   3c2ca823057d37fe8235a60cb6a95b11
#
_cell.length_a   1.000
_cell.length_b   1.000
_cell.length_c   1.000
_cell.angle_alpha   90.00
_cell.angle_beta   90.00
_cell.angle_gamma   90.00
#
_symmetry.space_group_name_H-M   'P 1'
#
loop_
_entity.id
_entity.type
_entity.pdbx_description
1 polymer ?
#
loop_
_entity_poly.entity_id
_entity_poly.type
_entity_poly.pdbx_seq_one_letter_code
_entity_poly.pdbx_strand_id
1 'polypeptide(L)'
;MKKYFKDPKKENITEYITKPLKKLNIPSLKLLKSAIKSKKKIKSTLKFLKEIKSFHSPDTDYKISLNDPEARYMPDKKGINGYNYNLQVATDDKYNFIIYMGLNNARNDKKELINMIESSIMSLGSKPKFFVVDNGYYEDQALHYCLSHEINLIIPDQTEA
;
A
#
# COMPACT_ATOMS: atom_id res chain seq x y z
N MET A 1 15.90 9.59 -18.60
CA MET A 1 15.83 8.33 -17.83
C MET A 1 16.73 7.18 -18.31
N LYS A 2 17.30 7.25 -19.53
CA LYS A 2 18.22 6.21 -20.08
C LYS A 2 19.69 6.29 -19.61
N LYS A 3 20.08 7.28 -18.83
CA LYS A 3 21.48 7.52 -18.41
C LYS A 3 22.00 6.68 -17.24
N TYR A 4 21.11 5.94 -16.54
CA TYR A 4 21.47 5.22 -15.31
C TYR A 4 21.73 3.72 -15.49
N PHE A 5 21.61 3.19 -16.71
CA PHE A 5 21.79 1.77 -17.02
C PHE A 5 22.78 1.51 -18.16
N LYS A 6 23.82 2.32 -18.28
CA LYS A 6 25.00 1.89 -19.04
C LYS A 6 25.66 0.75 -18.28
N ASP A 7 25.94 -0.35 -18.99
CA ASP A 7 26.63 -1.52 -18.48
C ASP A 7 27.80 -1.13 -17.58
N PRO A 8 27.80 -1.47 -16.30
CA PRO A 8 28.90 -1.09 -15.42
C PRO A 8 30.11 -1.92 -15.79
N LYS A 9 31.04 -1.33 -16.51
CA LYS A 9 32.41 -1.87 -16.61
C LYS A 9 32.89 -2.07 -15.17
N LYS A 10 33.43 -3.22 -14.91
CA LYS A 10 33.78 -3.92 -13.68
C LYS A 10 34.25 -3.15 -12.43
N GLU A 11 34.42 -1.84 -12.46
CA GLU A 11 35.21 -1.13 -11.45
C GLU A 11 34.43 -0.50 -10.30
N ASN A 12 33.10 -0.31 -10.38
CA ASN A 12 32.42 0.36 -9.28
C ASN A 12 30.93 -0.03 -9.12
N ILE A 13 30.62 -1.32 -9.16
CA ILE A 13 29.27 -1.85 -8.91
C ILE A 13 28.74 -1.35 -7.54
N THR A 14 29.62 -1.27 -6.53
CA THR A 14 29.26 -0.82 -5.19
C THR A 14 28.81 0.64 -5.18
N GLU A 15 29.51 1.53 -5.89
CA GLU A 15 29.17 2.94 -6.00
C GLU A 15 27.89 3.16 -6.83
N TYR A 16 27.74 2.39 -7.89
CA TYR A 16 26.58 2.42 -8.77
C TYR A 16 25.27 2.04 -8.05
N ILE A 17 25.34 1.07 -7.14
CA ILE A 17 24.19 0.61 -6.35
C ILE A 17 23.94 1.52 -5.14
N THR A 18 24.99 2.00 -4.47
CA THR A 18 24.85 2.77 -3.24
C THR A 18 24.39 4.23 -3.46
N LYS A 19 24.70 4.86 -4.61
CA LYS A 19 24.23 6.22 -4.95
C LYS A 19 22.70 6.34 -5.02
N PRO A 20 21.98 5.48 -5.76
CA PRO A 20 20.51 5.46 -5.74
C PRO A 20 19.92 5.15 -4.37
N LEU A 21 20.55 4.22 -3.62
CA LEU A 21 20.07 3.81 -2.30
C LEU A 21 20.20 4.89 -1.23
N LYS A 22 21.23 5.75 -1.30
CA LYS A 22 21.35 6.93 -0.43
C LYS A 22 20.18 7.90 -0.60
N LYS A 23 19.67 8.06 -1.83
CA LYS A 23 18.49 8.89 -2.12
C LYS A 23 17.17 8.26 -1.59
N LEU A 24 17.14 6.94 -1.42
CA LEU A 24 15.97 6.21 -0.91
C LEU A 24 15.91 6.14 0.63
N ASN A 25 16.88 6.73 1.33
CA ASN A 25 16.95 6.73 2.80
C ASN A 25 16.75 5.33 3.43
N ILE A 26 17.41 4.30 2.85
CA ILE A 26 17.27 2.90 3.30
C ILE A 26 18.13 2.65 4.55
N PRO A 27 17.54 2.23 5.69
CA PRO A 27 18.24 2.15 6.98
C PRO A 27 19.42 1.16 7.06
N SER A 28 19.52 0.18 6.15
CA SER A 28 20.52 -0.89 6.26
C SER A 28 21.51 -0.97 5.08
N LEU A 29 22.07 0.18 4.69
CA LEU A 29 23.17 0.25 3.71
C LEU A 29 24.35 -0.73 4.01
N LYS A 30 24.58 -1.07 5.30
CA LYS A 30 25.62 -2.04 5.72
C LYS A 30 25.30 -3.46 5.25
N LEU A 31 24.04 -3.90 5.36
CA LEU A 31 23.60 -5.22 4.90
C LEU A 31 23.69 -5.36 3.39
N LEU A 32 23.32 -4.31 2.63
CA LEU A 32 23.45 -4.28 1.20
C LEU A 32 24.91 -4.33 0.73
N LYS A 33 25.84 -3.62 1.38
CA LYS A 33 27.26 -3.68 1.09
C LYS A 33 27.85 -5.09 1.29
N SER A 34 27.41 -5.82 2.32
CA SER A 34 27.83 -7.20 2.55
C SER A 34 27.26 -8.18 1.52
N ALA A 35 26.03 -7.94 1.05
CA ALA A 35 25.38 -8.77 0.02
C ALA A 35 26.02 -8.61 -1.38
N ILE A 36 26.59 -7.43 -1.67
CA ILE A 36 27.22 -7.11 -2.97
C ILE A 36 28.54 -7.86 -3.18
N LYS A 37 29.20 -8.35 -2.12
CA LYS A 37 30.49 -9.07 -2.21
C LYS A 37 30.43 -10.43 -2.92
N SER A 38 29.26 -10.99 -3.20
CA SER A 38 29.09 -12.30 -3.84
C SER A 38 28.34 -12.18 -5.18
N LYS A 39 28.92 -12.72 -6.28
CA LYS A 39 28.32 -12.68 -7.63
C LYS A 39 26.89 -13.25 -7.70
N LYS A 40 26.55 -14.26 -6.90
CA LYS A 40 25.19 -14.84 -6.81
C LYS A 40 24.21 -13.86 -6.17
N LYS A 41 24.66 -13.10 -5.16
CA LYS A 41 23.83 -12.11 -4.46
C LYS A 41 23.58 -10.83 -5.28
N ILE A 42 24.46 -10.47 -6.23
CA ILE A 42 24.29 -9.28 -7.07
C ILE A 42 23.03 -9.37 -7.92
N LYS A 43 22.74 -10.51 -8.55
CA LYS A 43 21.54 -10.69 -9.37
C LYS A 43 20.24 -10.58 -8.56
N SER A 44 20.19 -11.21 -7.38
CA SER A 44 19.02 -11.13 -6.49
C SER A 44 18.86 -9.72 -5.92
N THR A 45 19.95 -9.06 -5.56
CA THR A 45 19.91 -7.66 -5.07
C THR A 45 19.44 -6.69 -6.15
N LEU A 46 19.89 -6.86 -7.41
CA LEU A 46 19.43 -6.03 -8.53
C LEU A 46 17.94 -6.25 -8.85
N LYS A 47 17.46 -7.49 -8.77
CA LYS A 47 16.03 -7.79 -8.91
C LYS A 47 15.24 -7.10 -7.82
N PHE A 48 15.63 -7.27 -6.57
CA PHE A 48 15.03 -6.63 -5.40
C PHE A 48 15.02 -5.09 -5.48
N LEU A 49 16.12 -4.47 -5.94
CA LEU A 49 16.18 -3.02 -6.14
C LEU A 49 15.26 -2.51 -7.26
N LYS A 50 15.03 -3.32 -8.30
CA LYS A 50 14.06 -3.02 -9.34
C LYS A 50 12.63 -3.07 -8.81
N GLU A 51 12.32 -4.06 -7.98
CA GLU A 51 11.04 -4.18 -7.29
C GLU A 51 10.81 -2.98 -6.36
N ILE A 52 11.76 -2.65 -5.48
CA ILE A 52 11.69 -1.46 -4.63
C ILE A 52 11.44 -0.18 -5.45
N LYS A 53 12.13 -0.05 -6.59
CA LYS A 53 11.96 1.13 -7.46
C LYS A 53 10.56 1.22 -8.07
N SER A 54 9.88 0.11 -8.31
CA SER A 54 8.50 0.11 -8.83
C SER A 54 7.48 0.64 -7.81
N PHE A 55 7.79 0.52 -6.50
CA PHE A 55 6.97 1.06 -5.41
C PHE A 55 7.31 2.51 -5.03
N HIS A 56 8.37 3.07 -5.61
CA HIS A 56 8.85 4.41 -5.27
C HIS A 56 8.17 5.48 -6.12
N SER A 57 7.45 6.39 -5.48
CA SER A 57 7.02 7.65 -6.09
C SER A 57 8.14 8.69 -5.96
N PRO A 58 8.54 9.37 -7.04
CA PRO A 58 9.66 10.33 -7.02
C PRO A 58 9.41 11.57 -6.13
N ASP A 59 8.16 11.84 -5.76
CA ASP A 59 7.76 13.08 -5.09
C ASP A 59 7.59 12.97 -3.56
N THR A 60 7.93 11.82 -2.96
CA THR A 60 7.76 11.62 -1.52
C THR A 60 9.00 11.07 -0.84
N ASP A 61 9.31 11.56 0.38
CA ASP A 61 10.29 10.97 1.30
C ASP A 61 9.81 9.57 1.76
N TYR A 62 9.94 8.62 0.86
CA TYR A 62 9.36 7.30 1.00
C TYR A 62 10.30 6.38 1.79
N LYS A 63 9.87 5.96 2.96
CA LYS A 63 10.55 4.89 3.70
C LYS A 63 10.04 3.54 3.19
N ILE A 64 10.96 2.68 2.75
CA ILE A 64 10.64 1.34 2.25
C ILE A 64 11.19 0.30 3.21
N SER A 65 10.39 -0.68 3.56
CA SER A 65 10.84 -1.87 4.28
C SER A 65 11.68 -2.75 3.36
N LEU A 66 12.85 -3.20 3.84
CA LEU A 66 13.68 -4.13 3.07
C LEU A 66 13.19 -5.57 3.15
N ASN A 67 12.43 -5.91 4.20
CA ASN A 67 11.88 -7.24 4.40
C ASN A 67 10.51 -7.38 3.71
N ASP A 68 9.78 -6.27 3.63
CA ASP A 68 8.44 -6.21 3.05
C ASP A 68 8.27 -4.88 2.29
N PRO A 69 8.67 -4.83 1.01
CA PRO A 69 8.64 -3.60 0.20
C PRO A 69 7.24 -3.07 -0.10
N GLU A 70 6.21 -3.92 0.03
CA GLU A 70 4.82 -3.53 -0.21
C GLU A 70 4.22 -2.79 0.98
N ALA A 71 4.71 -3.06 2.20
CA ALA A 71 4.26 -2.38 3.40
C ALA A 71 4.59 -0.88 3.35
N ARG A 72 3.64 -0.04 3.72
CA ARG A 72 3.80 1.42 3.76
C ARG A 72 4.15 1.91 5.15
N TYR A 73 5.08 2.87 5.22
CA TYR A 73 5.39 3.56 6.45
C TYR A 73 4.29 4.58 6.79
N MET A 74 3.45 4.25 7.75
CA MET A 74 2.28 5.04 8.16
C MET A 74 1.97 4.83 9.65
N PRO A 75 1.23 5.75 10.31
CA PRO A 75 0.79 5.55 11.67
C PRO A 75 -0.18 4.37 11.80
N ASP A 76 -0.08 3.65 12.91
CA ASP A 76 -1.11 2.71 13.36
C ASP A 76 -2.28 3.45 14.06
N LYS A 77 -3.27 2.70 14.57
CA LYS A 77 -4.41 3.26 15.33
C LYS A 77 -4.00 4.01 16.61
N LYS A 78 -2.79 3.79 17.12
CA LYS A 78 -2.25 4.49 18.30
C LYS A 78 -1.40 5.69 17.91
N GLY A 79 -1.28 6.00 16.61
CA GLY A 79 -0.44 7.08 16.10
C GLY A 79 1.05 6.73 16.02
N ILE A 80 1.41 5.47 16.26
CA ILE A 80 2.82 5.03 16.18
C ILE A 80 3.14 4.71 14.73
N ASN A 81 4.17 5.38 14.20
CA ASN A 81 4.61 5.16 12.83
C ASN A 81 5.37 3.83 12.68
N GLY A 82 4.96 3.02 11.72
CA GLY A 82 5.58 1.75 11.37
C GLY A 82 5.31 1.34 9.93
N TYR A 83 5.86 0.21 9.52
CA TYR A 83 5.52 -0.42 8.24
C TYR A 83 4.24 -1.22 8.43
N ASN A 84 3.15 -0.70 7.91
CA ASN A 84 1.81 -1.21 8.15
C ASN A 84 1.07 -1.44 6.83
N TYR A 85 0.01 -2.22 6.93
CA TYR A 85 -1.04 -2.35 5.94
C TYR A 85 -2.33 -1.78 6.52
N ASN A 86 -3.23 -1.38 5.63
CA ASN A 86 -4.59 -1.01 5.97
C ASN A 86 -5.50 -2.22 5.73
N LEU A 87 -6.15 -2.69 6.79
CA LEU A 87 -7.07 -3.83 6.74
C LEU A 87 -8.50 -3.31 6.67
N GLN A 88 -9.19 -3.67 5.59
CA GLN A 88 -10.61 -3.40 5.37
C GLN A 88 -11.42 -4.64 5.70
N VAL A 89 -12.47 -4.50 6.50
CA VAL A 89 -13.35 -5.61 6.89
C VAL A 89 -14.80 -5.18 6.79
N ALA A 90 -15.62 -5.98 6.11
CA ALA A 90 -17.07 -5.86 6.14
C ALA A 90 -17.69 -7.08 6.82
N THR A 91 -18.64 -6.84 7.68
CA THR A 91 -19.36 -7.88 8.42
C THR A 91 -20.85 -7.75 8.19
N ASP A 92 -21.58 -8.87 8.33
CA ASP A 92 -23.05 -8.83 8.40
C ASP A 92 -23.52 -8.32 9.76
N ASP A 93 -24.68 -7.67 9.76
CA ASP A 93 -25.29 -7.04 10.92
C ASP A 93 -25.82 -8.06 11.94
N LYS A 94 -26.29 -9.21 11.47
CA LYS A 94 -27.01 -10.17 12.32
C LYS A 94 -26.10 -11.10 13.14
N TYR A 95 -25.03 -11.58 12.51
CA TYR A 95 -24.16 -12.60 13.10
C TYR A 95 -22.69 -12.18 13.17
N ASN A 96 -22.35 -10.98 12.67
CA ASN A 96 -20.99 -10.46 12.56
C ASN A 96 -20.04 -11.38 11.77
N PHE A 97 -20.58 -12.14 10.80
CA PHE A 97 -19.72 -12.89 9.89
C PHE A 97 -18.95 -11.95 8.98
N ILE A 98 -17.69 -12.25 8.77
CA ILE A 98 -16.86 -11.51 7.82
C ILE A 98 -17.33 -11.85 6.40
N ILE A 99 -17.87 -10.85 5.69
CA ILE A 99 -18.33 -10.94 4.30
C ILE A 99 -17.19 -10.61 3.34
N TYR A 100 -16.38 -9.63 3.72
CA TYR A 100 -15.22 -9.17 2.95
C TYR A 100 -14.07 -8.86 3.88
N MET A 101 -12.87 -9.21 3.42
CA MET A 101 -11.61 -8.81 4.04
C MET A 101 -10.62 -8.45 2.94
N GLY A 102 -10.14 -7.22 2.95
CA GLY A 102 -9.15 -6.70 2.01
C GLY A 102 -7.95 -6.11 2.74
N LEU A 103 -6.77 -6.32 2.18
CA LEU A 103 -5.53 -5.74 2.67
C LEU A 103 -4.93 -4.85 1.60
N ASN A 104 -4.63 -3.61 1.95
CA ASN A 104 -3.97 -2.67 1.04
C ASN A 104 -2.91 -1.84 1.78
N ASN A 105 -2.22 -0.98 1.06
CA ASN A 105 -1.19 -0.09 1.60
C ASN A 105 -1.59 1.39 1.54
N ALA A 106 -2.88 1.69 1.39
CA ALA A 106 -3.39 3.07 1.43
C ALA A 106 -3.33 3.63 2.86
N ARG A 107 -3.01 4.92 3.01
CA ARG A 107 -2.96 5.59 4.32
C ARG A 107 -4.32 5.92 4.90
N ASN A 108 -5.35 5.95 4.07
CA ASN A 108 -6.73 6.28 4.44
C ASN A 108 -7.71 5.38 3.70
N ASP A 109 -8.95 5.37 4.14
CA ASP A 109 -10.00 4.46 3.68
C ASP A 109 -10.81 5.03 2.52
N LYS A 110 -10.62 6.31 2.16
CA LYS A 110 -11.47 7.05 1.21
C LYS A 110 -11.74 6.33 -0.11
N LYS A 111 -10.71 5.71 -0.70
CA LYS A 111 -10.82 5.04 -2.01
C LYS A 111 -11.20 3.56 -1.93
N GLU A 112 -11.36 3.03 -0.74
CA GLU A 112 -11.56 1.59 -0.54
C GLU A 112 -13.04 1.20 -0.57
N LEU A 113 -13.96 2.16 -0.38
CA LEU A 113 -15.38 1.89 -0.21
C LEU A 113 -16.00 1.18 -1.42
N ILE A 114 -15.73 1.63 -2.63
CA ILE A 114 -16.31 1.04 -3.85
C ILE A 114 -15.91 -0.43 -3.97
N ASN A 115 -14.61 -0.72 -3.82
CA ASN A 115 -14.09 -2.08 -3.91
C ASN A 115 -14.68 -2.98 -2.81
N MET A 116 -14.83 -2.46 -1.59
CA MET A 116 -15.42 -3.19 -0.47
C MET A 116 -16.91 -3.51 -0.72
N ILE A 117 -17.67 -2.56 -1.26
CA ILE A 117 -19.08 -2.75 -1.63
C ILE A 117 -19.20 -3.82 -2.72
N GLU A 118 -18.48 -3.70 -3.81
CA GLU A 118 -18.53 -4.64 -4.94
C GLU A 118 -18.17 -6.07 -4.49
N SER A 119 -17.08 -6.19 -3.73
CA SER A 119 -16.61 -7.48 -3.23
C SER A 119 -17.61 -8.09 -2.23
N SER A 120 -18.25 -7.27 -1.40
CA SER A 120 -19.28 -7.73 -0.47
C SER A 120 -20.53 -8.23 -1.22
N ILE A 121 -20.98 -7.50 -2.23
CA ILE A 121 -22.12 -7.92 -3.07
C ILE A 121 -21.79 -9.23 -3.80
N MET A 122 -20.57 -9.35 -4.33
CA MET A 122 -20.13 -10.57 -4.99
C MET A 122 -20.10 -11.77 -4.02
N SER A 123 -19.63 -11.57 -2.80
CA SER A 123 -19.58 -12.63 -1.78
C SER A 123 -20.97 -13.06 -1.30
N LEU A 124 -21.91 -12.12 -1.19
CA LEU A 124 -23.29 -12.38 -0.77
C LEU A 124 -24.19 -12.92 -1.90
N GLY A 125 -23.81 -12.71 -3.16
CA GLY A 125 -24.64 -12.99 -4.32
C GLY A 125 -25.86 -12.06 -4.46
N SER A 126 -25.98 -11.03 -3.62
CA SER A 126 -27.09 -10.07 -3.63
C SER A 126 -26.68 -8.76 -2.97
N LYS A 127 -27.38 -7.67 -3.29
CA LYS A 127 -27.18 -6.37 -2.63
C LYS A 127 -27.74 -6.43 -1.20
N PRO A 128 -26.95 -6.02 -0.20
CA PRO A 128 -27.47 -5.79 1.15
C PRO A 128 -28.50 -4.65 1.14
N LYS A 129 -29.39 -4.65 2.13
CA LYS A 129 -30.39 -3.59 2.29
C LYS A 129 -29.74 -2.24 2.57
N PHE A 130 -28.66 -2.22 3.34
CA PHE A 130 -27.86 -1.04 3.69
C PHE A 130 -26.39 -1.41 3.77
N PHE A 131 -25.53 -0.45 3.45
CA PHE A 131 -24.12 -0.44 3.86
C PHE A 131 -23.94 0.67 4.89
N VAL A 132 -23.37 0.33 6.05
CA VAL A 132 -23.04 1.27 7.12
C VAL A 132 -21.53 1.36 7.22
N VAL A 133 -21.00 2.55 7.12
CA VAL A 133 -19.55 2.80 7.17
C VAL A 133 -19.23 3.99 8.07
N ASP A 134 -17.99 4.09 8.53
CA ASP A 134 -17.56 5.26 9.27
C ASP A 134 -17.23 6.45 8.36
N ASN A 135 -16.98 7.61 8.95
CA ASN A 135 -16.68 8.84 8.22
C ASN A 135 -15.33 8.79 7.46
N GLY A 136 -14.43 7.88 7.80
CA GLY A 136 -13.15 7.69 7.10
C GLY A 136 -13.31 7.31 5.63
N TYR A 137 -14.47 6.74 5.27
CA TYR A 137 -14.82 6.34 3.90
C TYR A 137 -15.49 7.46 3.07
N TYR A 138 -15.74 8.62 3.67
CA TYR A 138 -16.41 9.70 2.95
C TYR A 138 -15.58 10.20 1.76
N GLU A 139 -16.11 10.01 0.55
CA GLU A 139 -15.56 10.49 -0.71
C GLU A 139 -16.68 10.71 -1.71
N ASP A 140 -16.68 11.83 -2.41
CA ASP A 140 -17.72 12.19 -3.37
C ASP A 140 -17.90 11.15 -4.48
N GLN A 141 -16.80 10.58 -4.97
CA GLN A 141 -16.82 9.54 -6.00
C GLN A 141 -17.56 8.28 -5.52
N ALA A 142 -17.36 7.88 -4.27
CA ALA A 142 -18.04 6.72 -3.69
C ALA A 142 -19.54 7.00 -3.48
N LEU A 143 -19.91 8.20 -3.07
CA LEU A 143 -21.31 8.61 -2.98
C LEU A 143 -22.01 8.58 -4.34
N HIS A 144 -21.39 9.15 -5.37
CA HIS A 144 -21.92 9.08 -6.74
C HIS A 144 -22.06 7.63 -7.24
N TYR A 145 -21.09 6.79 -6.94
CA TYR A 145 -21.16 5.37 -7.27
C TYR A 145 -22.37 4.69 -6.60
N CYS A 146 -22.56 4.89 -5.30
CA CYS A 146 -23.69 4.32 -4.56
C CYS A 146 -25.04 4.80 -5.12
N LEU A 147 -25.18 6.10 -5.40
CA LEU A 147 -26.40 6.67 -5.97
C LEU A 147 -26.70 6.07 -7.36
N SER A 148 -25.71 5.99 -8.23
CA SER A 148 -25.89 5.48 -9.61
C SER A 148 -26.21 3.98 -9.67
N HIS A 149 -25.81 3.22 -8.64
CA HIS A 149 -26.04 1.78 -8.54
C HIS A 149 -27.18 1.41 -7.56
N GLU A 150 -27.96 2.40 -7.09
CA GLU A 150 -29.06 2.20 -6.15
C GLU A 150 -28.61 1.44 -4.88
N ILE A 151 -27.48 1.83 -4.30
CA ILE A 151 -26.93 1.27 -3.09
C ILE A 151 -27.25 2.20 -1.92
N ASN A 152 -27.93 1.69 -0.91
CA ASN A 152 -28.25 2.44 0.29
C ASN A 152 -27.03 2.52 1.21
N LEU A 153 -26.34 3.65 1.20
CA LEU A 153 -25.19 3.93 2.04
C LEU A 153 -25.59 4.78 3.24
N ILE A 154 -25.18 4.38 4.42
CA ILE A 154 -25.30 5.16 5.65
C ILE A 154 -23.89 5.51 6.12
N ILE A 155 -23.63 6.81 6.21
CA ILE A 155 -22.35 7.36 6.64
C ILE A 155 -22.62 8.47 7.65
N PRO A 156 -21.91 8.55 8.80
CA PRO A 156 -22.09 9.62 9.77
C PRO A 156 -21.75 10.99 9.17
N ASP A 157 -22.48 12.02 9.60
CA ASP A 157 -22.14 13.40 9.23
C ASP A 157 -20.80 13.82 9.86
N GLN A 158 -20.04 14.64 9.14
CA GLN A 158 -18.75 15.17 9.62
C GLN A 158 -18.87 16.09 10.81
N THR A 159 -20.07 16.57 11.11
CA THR A 159 -20.35 17.52 12.21
C THR A 159 -20.54 16.87 13.56
N GLU A 160 -20.62 15.54 13.64
CA GLU A 160 -20.88 14.79 14.89
C GLU A 160 -19.67 14.00 15.42
N ALA A 161 -18.46 14.26 14.94
CA ALA A 161 -17.24 13.56 15.36
C ALA A 161 -16.38 14.41 16.31
#